data_54a2322627e319f551338ce6bb74d66a
#
_entry.id   54a2322627e319f551338ce6bb74d66a
#
_cell.length_a   1.000
_cell.length_b   1.000
_cell.length_c   1.000
_cell.angle_alpha   90.00
_cell.angle_beta   90.00
_cell.angle_gamma   90.00
#
_symmetry.space_group_name_H-M   'P 1'
#
loop_
_entity.id
_entity.type
_entity.pdbx_description
1 polymer ?
#
loop_
_entity_poly.entity_id
_entity_poly.type
_entity_poly.pdbx_seq_one_letter_code
_entity_poly.pdbx_strand_id
1 'polypeptide(L)'
;ERRLFEDKKFYTPNKKAKFIYEDIMSPPFEQNEEYPYILNTGRGTVGQWHTQTRTREIPDVEAIIMKEGYINLNTDLAEELDIKENDMVKVSSPNGVSNKFLVKLSRTVKKDQLYAPMHYIEANSVLPSIFDTYSKEPNYKYGPVKIEKIN
;
A
#
# COMPACT_ATOMS: atom_id res chain seq x y z
N GLU A 1 25.57 6.33 27.68
CA GLU A 1 24.70 6.47 26.49
C GLU A 1 24.89 7.85 25.89
N ARG A 2 25.28 7.95 24.59
CA ARG A 2 25.51 9.24 23.95
C ARG A 2 24.26 9.70 23.23
N ARG A 3 23.73 10.85 23.61
CA ARG A 3 22.60 11.47 22.91
C ARG A 3 23.08 12.12 21.61
N LEU A 4 22.35 11.88 20.52
CA LEU A 4 22.64 12.52 19.24
C LEU A 4 22.47 14.04 19.33
N PHE A 5 23.45 14.79 18.80
CA PHE A 5 23.49 16.26 18.84
C PHE A 5 23.45 16.86 20.26
N GLU A 6 23.97 16.16 21.28
CA GLU A 6 24.05 16.65 22.66
C GLU A 6 24.87 17.95 22.77
N ASP A 7 25.91 18.08 21.94
CA ASP A 7 26.73 19.28 21.81
C ASP A 7 26.10 20.39 20.96
N LYS A 8 24.83 20.21 20.53
CA LYS A 8 24.07 21.14 19.67
C LYS A 8 24.74 21.44 18.32
N LYS A 9 25.66 20.58 17.87
CA LYS A 9 26.33 20.71 16.58
C LYS A 9 25.74 19.72 15.57
N PHE A 10 25.33 20.22 14.44
CA PHE A 10 24.76 19.44 13.35
C PHE A 10 25.81 19.20 12.24
N TYR A 11 25.63 18.17 11.45
CA TYR A 11 26.51 17.80 10.33
C TYR A 11 26.27 18.70 9.10
N THR A 12 26.31 20.01 9.31
CA THR A 12 26.19 21.04 8.29
C THR A 12 27.44 21.92 8.30
N PRO A 13 27.75 22.64 7.21
CA PRO A 13 28.94 23.50 7.17
C PRO A 13 28.99 24.55 8.31
N ASN A 14 27.87 25.10 8.67
CA ASN A 14 27.75 26.10 9.76
C ASN A 14 27.43 25.49 11.12
N LYS A 15 27.40 24.16 11.25
CA LYS A 15 27.06 23.41 12.47
C LYS A 15 25.68 23.67 13.07
N LYS A 16 24.78 24.28 12.32
CA LYS A 16 23.40 24.55 12.74
C LYS A 16 22.44 23.61 12.04
N ALA A 17 21.28 23.34 12.66
CA ALA A 17 20.20 22.64 11.99
C ALA A 17 19.74 23.45 10.76
N LYS A 18 19.47 22.73 9.68
CA LYS A 18 18.90 23.31 8.46
C LYS A 18 17.44 22.88 8.37
N PHE A 19 16.54 23.82 8.41
CA PHE A 19 15.12 23.58 8.12
C PHE A 19 14.91 23.73 6.63
N ILE A 20 14.39 22.67 6.01
CA ILE A 20 14.06 22.67 4.60
C ILE A 20 12.53 22.72 4.52
N TYR A 21 12.03 23.65 3.76
CA TYR A 21 10.62 23.73 3.39
C TYR A 21 10.51 23.56 1.89
N GLU A 22 9.59 22.70 1.47
CA GLU A 22 9.23 22.49 0.08
C GLU A 22 7.70 22.41 0.00
N ASP A 23 7.12 22.98 -1.03
CA ASP A 23 5.69 22.84 -1.29
C ASP A 23 5.34 21.38 -1.59
N ILE A 24 4.14 20.98 -1.16
CA ILE A 24 3.63 19.64 -1.47
C ILE A 24 3.37 19.56 -2.98
N MET A 25 4.01 18.64 -3.63
CA MET A 25 3.72 18.33 -5.03
C MET A 25 2.57 17.31 -5.13
N SER A 26 1.70 17.52 -6.11
CA SER A 26 0.70 16.51 -6.44
C SER A 26 1.35 15.17 -6.80
N PRO A 27 0.73 14.04 -6.44
CA PRO A 27 1.22 12.74 -6.87
C PRO A 27 1.19 12.65 -8.41
N PRO A 28 2.11 11.89 -9.01
CA PRO A 28 2.23 11.80 -10.47
C PRO A 28 1.04 11.11 -11.15
N PHE A 29 0.23 10.39 -10.38
CA PHE A 29 -1.04 9.83 -10.83
C PHE A 29 -2.14 10.21 -9.85
N GLU A 30 -3.23 10.73 -10.39
CA GLU A 30 -4.44 11.06 -9.66
C GLU A 30 -5.58 10.13 -10.06
N GLN A 31 -6.57 10.00 -9.19
CA GLN A 31 -7.82 9.33 -9.51
C GLN A 31 -8.50 10.02 -10.69
N ASN A 32 -9.22 9.25 -11.48
CA ASN A 32 -10.04 9.72 -12.58
C ASN A 32 -11.26 8.80 -12.76
N GLU A 33 -12.11 9.08 -13.73
CA GLU A 33 -13.33 8.30 -13.97
C GLU A 33 -13.06 6.83 -14.31
N GLU A 34 -11.91 6.53 -14.96
CA GLU A 34 -11.54 5.15 -15.30
C GLU A 34 -10.91 4.40 -14.12
N TYR A 35 -10.14 5.11 -13.27
CA TYR A 35 -9.45 4.58 -12.10
C TYR A 35 -9.88 5.34 -10.84
N PRO A 36 -11.12 5.10 -10.36
CA PRO A 36 -11.74 5.95 -9.34
C PRO A 36 -11.27 5.69 -7.92
N TYR A 37 -10.54 4.61 -7.68
CA TYR A 37 -10.12 4.22 -6.33
C TYR A 37 -8.62 4.37 -6.15
N ILE A 38 -8.20 4.53 -4.89
CA ILE A 38 -6.78 4.52 -4.50
C ILE A 38 -6.44 3.19 -3.85
N LEU A 39 -5.47 2.48 -4.41
CA LEU A 39 -4.85 1.35 -3.74
C LEU A 39 -3.74 1.86 -2.81
N ASN A 40 -3.96 1.67 -1.52
CA ASN A 40 -2.93 1.87 -0.50
C ASN A 40 -2.29 0.52 -0.15
N THR A 41 -0.98 0.50 0.05
CA THR A 41 -0.29 -0.68 0.50
C THR A 41 0.45 -0.45 1.81
N GLY A 42 0.58 -1.49 2.59
CA GLY A 42 1.27 -1.44 3.86
C GLY A 42 1.50 -2.83 4.44
N ARG A 43 1.74 -2.93 5.73
CA ARG A 43 1.90 -4.22 6.39
C ARG A 43 0.56 -4.90 6.59
N GLY A 44 0.52 -6.22 6.46
CA GLY A 44 -0.59 -7.03 6.93
C GLY A 44 -0.69 -6.99 8.47
N THR A 45 -1.75 -7.56 9.00
CA THR A 45 -2.04 -7.47 10.43
C THR A 45 -1.34 -8.53 11.26
N VAL A 46 -1.63 -9.80 11.02
CA VAL A 46 -1.14 -10.90 11.84
C VAL A 46 0.02 -11.60 11.16
N GLY A 47 1.04 -11.93 11.94
CA GLY A 47 2.17 -12.70 11.46
C GLY A 47 3.10 -11.99 10.49
N GLN A 48 2.83 -10.72 10.22
CA GLN A 48 3.70 -9.99 9.30
C GLN A 48 4.88 -9.34 10.00
N TRP A 49 6.05 -9.89 9.75
CA TRP A 49 7.34 -9.28 10.03
C TRP A 49 7.99 -8.93 8.70
N HIS A 50 7.93 -7.66 8.29
CA HIS A 50 8.28 -7.19 6.95
C HIS A 50 7.51 -7.95 5.85
N THR A 51 8.17 -8.82 5.12
CA THR A 51 7.61 -9.64 4.04
C THR A 51 7.22 -11.05 4.49
N GLN A 52 6.97 -11.26 5.77
CA GLN A 52 6.69 -12.57 6.38
C GLN A 52 7.84 -13.59 6.26
N THR A 53 9.04 -13.18 5.93
CA THR A 53 10.17 -14.07 5.65
C THR A 53 10.48 -15.01 6.81
N ARG A 54 10.29 -14.54 8.05
CA ARG A 54 10.50 -15.34 9.26
C ARG A 54 9.21 -15.88 9.86
N THR A 55 8.15 -15.09 9.84
CA THR A 55 6.90 -15.48 10.51
C THR A 55 6.17 -16.61 9.80
N ARG A 56 6.33 -16.76 8.49
CA ARG A 56 5.77 -17.91 7.76
C ARG A 56 6.42 -19.26 8.12
N GLU A 57 7.60 -19.23 8.73
CA GLU A 57 8.31 -20.44 9.20
C GLU A 57 7.80 -20.91 10.58
N ILE A 58 6.90 -20.17 11.21
CA ILE A 58 6.32 -20.50 12.51
C ILE A 58 4.97 -21.17 12.26
N PRO A 59 4.77 -22.48 12.58
CA PRO A 59 3.57 -23.22 12.20
C PRO A 59 2.26 -22.57 12.66
N ASP A 60 2.20 -22.07 13.89
CA ASP A 60 1.00 -21.43 14.44
C ASP A 60 0.69 -20.09 13.74
N VAL A 61 1.70 -19.40 13.27
CA VAL A 61 1.56 -18.15 12.53
C VAL A 61 1.23 -18.42 11.07
N GLU A 62 1.84 -19.43 10.44
CA GLU A 62 1.51 -19.86 9.08
C GLU A 62 0.04 -20.23 8.94
N ALA A 63 -0.55 -20.88 9.93
CA ALA A 63 -1.95 -21.30 9.92
C ALA A 63 -2.95 -20.14 9.82
N ILE A 64 -2.57 -18.93 10.24
CA ILE A 64 -3.42 -17.73 10.24
C ILE A 64 -3.04 -16.70 9.16
N ILE A 65 -1.94 -16.94 8.44
CA ILE A 65 -1.52 -16.09 7.32
C ILE A 65 -2.29 -16.49 6.07
N MET A 66 -2.86 -15.53 5.38
CA MET A 66 -3.46 -15.78 4.07
C MET A 66 -2.37 -16.08 3.04
N LYS A 67 -2.54 -17.18 2.30
CA LYS A 67 -1.59 -17.60 1.26
C LYS A 67 -1.75 -16.82 -0.02
N GLU A 68 -2.94 -16.28 -0.27
CA GLU A 68 -3.30 -15.55 -1.48
C GLU A 68 -3.32 -14.04 -1.22
N GLY A 69 -2.99 -13.26 -2.24
CA GLY A 69 -3.10 -11.81 -2.20
C GLY A 69 -4.55 -11.38 -1.96
N TYR A 70 -4.76 -10.50 -1.01
CA TYR A 70 -6.08 -9.98 -0.68
C TYR A 70 -6.10 -8.47 -0.61
N ILE A 71 -7.29 -7.92 -0.75
CA ILE A 71 -7.58 -6.51 -0.52
C ILE A 71 -8.64 -6.34 0.58
N ASN A 72 -8.47 -5.32 1.38
CA ASN A 72 -9.53 -4.82 2.24
C ASN A 72 -10.37 -3.81 1.44
N LEU A 73 -11.66 -4.07 1.39
CA LEU A 73 -12.65 -3.27 0.68
C LEU A 73 -13.66 -2.70 1.68
N ASN A 74 -14.01 -1.43 1.51
CA ASN A 74 -15.05 -0.81 2.33
C ASN A 74 -16.41 -1.51 2.14
N THR A 75 -17.15 -1.72 3.23
CA THR A 75 -18.44 -2.45 3.21
C THR A 75 -19.47 -1.79 2.31
N ASP A 76 -19.58 -0.46 2.34
CA ASP A 76 -20.58 0.28 1.56
C ASP A 76 -20.22 0.25 0.06
N LEU A 77 -18.93 0.35 -0.27
CA LEU A 77 -18.45 0.19 -1.64
C LEU A 77 -18.70 -1.23 -2.16
N ALA A 78 -18.48 -2.23 -1.32
CA ALA A 78 -18.74 -3.62 -1.68
C ALA A 78 -20.20 -3.87 -2.03
N GLU A 79 -21.15 -3.30 -1.27
CA GLU A 79 -22.57 -3.34 -1.57
C GLU A 79 -22.91 -2.66 -2.91
N GLU A 80 -22.34 -1.50 -3.19
CA GLU A 80 -22.53 -0.78 -4.47
C GLU A 80 -22.04 -1.56 -5.68
N LEU A 81 -20.96 -2.33 -5.51
CA LEU A 81 -20.34 -3.13 -6.58
C LEU A 81 -20.85 -4.58 -6.63
N ASP A 82 -21.81 -4.96 -5.80
CA ASP A 82 -22.29 -6.35 -5.61
C ASP A 82 -21.13 -7.33 -5.34
N ILE A 83 -20.17 -6.91 -4.52
CA ILE A 83 -19.01 -7.71 -4.09
C ILE A 83 -19.24 -8.19 -2.65
N LYS A 84 -18.94 -9.46 -2.38
CA LYS A 84 -19.10 -10.07 -1.05
C LYS A 84 -17.75 -10.46 -0.45
N GLU A 85 -17.78 -10.72 0.85
CA GLU A 85 -16.64 -11.30 1.57
C GLU A 85 -16.18 -12.59 0.88
N ASN A 86 -14.88 -12.69 0.61
CA ASN A 86 -14.20 -13.78 -0.09
C ASN A 86 -14.51 -13.91 -1.60
N ASP A 87 -15.19 -12.95 -2.22
CA ASP A 87 -15.23 -12.89 -3.67
C ASP A 87 -13.83 -12.63 -4.25
N MET A 88 -13.60 -13.13 -5.46
CA MET A 88 -12.41 -12.77 -6.23
C MET A 88 -12.70 -11.55 -7.09
N VAL A 89 -11.78 -10.61 -7.07
CA VAL A 89 -11.84 -9.40 -7.88
C VAL A 89 -10.57 -9.20 -8.67
N LYS A 90 -10.68 -8.50 -9.79
CA LYS A 90 -9.56 -8.02 -10.58
C LYS A 90 -9.34 -6.54 -10.25
N VAL A 91 -8.12 -6.20 -9.86
CA VAL A 91 -7.68 -4.82 -9.65
C VAL A 91 -6.72 -4.46 -10.78
N SER A 92 -6.98 -3.35 -11.45
CA SER A 92 -6.20 -2.88 -12.59
C SER A 92 -5.72 -1.45 -12.35
N SER A 93 -4.56 -1.11 -12.87
CA SER A 93 -3.95 0.22 -12.76
C SER A 93 -3.66 0.84 -14.13
N PRO A 94 -3.45 2.17 -14.20
CA PRO A 94 -3.19 2.88 -15.45
C PRO A 94 -1.93 2.41 -16.21
N ASN A 95 -1.00 1.77 -15.53
CA ASN A 95 0.20 1.19 -16.15
C ASN A 95 -0.06 -0.12 -16.91
N GLY A 96 -1.33 -0.52 -17.07
CA GLY A 96 -1.74 -1.71 -17.80
C GLY A 96 -1.60 -3.03 -17.04
N VAL A 97 -1.17 -2.98 -15.78
CA VAL A 97 -1.07 -4.18 -14.93
C VAL A 97 -2.40 -4.46 -14.24
N SER A 98 -2.79 -5.72 -14.19
CA SER A 98 -3.95 -6.18 -13.42
C SER A 98 -3.65 -7.49 -12.71
N ASN A 99 -4.18 -7.62 -11.49
CA ASN A 99 -4.06 -8.83 -10.69
C ASN A 99 -5.36 -9.19 -10.01
N LYS A 100 -5.46 -10.46 -9.58
CA LYS A 100 -6.60 -10.99 -8.85
C LYS A 100 -6.33 -10.92 -7.35
N PHE A 101 -7.38 -10.58 -6.61
CA PHE A 101 -7.32 -10.49 -5.15
C PHE A 101 -8.56 -11.10 -4.53
N LEU A 102 -8.36 -11.72 -3.37
CA LEU A 102 -9.46 -12.10 -2.50
C LEU A 102 -9.97 -10.86 -1.74
N VAL A 103 -11.28 -10.68 -1.64
CA VAL A 103 -11.86 -9.55 -0.91
C VAL A 103 -12.03 -9.85 0.56
N LYS A 104 -11.60 -8.93 1.40
CA LYS A 104 -11.87 -8.85 2.82
C LYS A 104 -12.62 -7.56 3.12
N LEU A 105 -13.84 -7.67 3.64
CA LEU A 105 -14.63 -6.50 3.98
C LEU A 105 -14.07 -5.80 5.21
N SER A 106 -14.03 -4.47 5.16
CA SER A 106 -13.47 -3.65 6.23
C SER A 106 -14.23 -2.34 6.40
N ARG A 107 -14.57 -1.99 7.63
CA ARG A 107 -15.13 -0.67 7.98
C ARG A 107 -14.06 0.39 8.24
N THR A 108 -12.79 0.00 8.27
CA THR A 108 -11.68 0.93 8.55
C THR A 108 -11.04 1.50 7.28
N VAL A 109 -11.33 0.93 6.12
CA VAL A 109 -10.92 1.44 4.82
C VAL A 109 -11.96 2.44 4.33
N LYS A 110 -11.55 3.58 3.81
CA LYS A 110 -12.44 4.57 3.23
C LYS A 110 -13.08 4.06 1.94
N LYS A 111 -14.25 4.59 1.60
CA LYS A 111 -15.04 4.14 0.44
C LYS A 111 -14.33 4.33 -0.91
N ASP A 112 -13.49 5.35 -1.02
CA ASP A 112 -12.69 5.66 -2.21
C ASP A 112 -11.33 4.97 -2.24
N GLN A 113 -11.07 4.06 -1.27
CA GLN A 113 -9.77 3.43 -1.08
C GLN A 113 -9.88 1.91 -1.01
N LEU A 114 -8.81 1.26 -1.45
CA LEU A 114 -8.52 -0.15 -1.25
C LEU A 114 -7.24 -0.27 -0.42
N TYR A 115 -7.10 -1.33 0.33
CA TYR A 115 -5.86 -1.61 1.06
C TYR A 115 -5.38 -3.03 0.79
N ALA A 116 -4.12 -3.18 0.39
CA ALA A 116 -3.48 -4.48 0.21
C ALA A 116 -2.19 -4.61 1.02
N PRO A 117 -1.94 -5.78 1.65
CA PRO A 117 -0.64 -6.03 2.27
C PRO A 117 0.48 -6.07 1.22
N MET A 118 1.55 -5.33 1.48
CA MET A 118 2.66 -5.11 0.54
C MET A 118 3.55 -6.33 0.28
N HIS A 119 3.38 -7.41 1.04
CA HIS A 119 4.21 -8.62 0.89
C HIS A 119 3.72 -9.59 -0.19
N TYR A 120 2.54 -9.33 -0.77
CA TYR A 120 2.06 -10.06 -1.93
C TYR A 120 2.55 -9.38 -3.21
N ILE A 121 3.08 -10.20 -4.12
CA ILE A 121 3.60 -9.70 -5.41
C ILE A 121 2.49 -9.02 -6.23
N GLU A 122 1.28 -9.51 -6.11
CA GLU A 122 0.08 -8.97 -6.76
C GLU A 122 -0.13 -7.50 -6.39
N ALA A 123 0.04 -7.15 -5.11
CA ALA A 123 -0.13 -5.79 -4.62
C ALA A 123 0.95 -4.85 -5.16
N ASN A 124 2.20 -5.29 -5.13
CA ASN A 124 3.32 -4.45 -5.59
C ASN A 124 3.31 -4.22 -7.10
N SER A 125 2.94 -5.23 -7.88
CA SER A 125 2.96 -5.13 -9.34
C SER A 125 1.86 -4.24 -9.92
N VAL A 126 0.75 -4.06 -9.20
CA VAL A 126 -0.32 -3.14 -9.62
C VAL A 126 0.05 -1.67 -9.39
N LEU A 127 0.96 -1.38 -8.45
CA LEU A 127 1.39 -0.01 -8.21
C LEU A 127 2.21 0.56 -9.37
N PRO A 128 2.11 1.87 -9.65
CA PRO A 128 2.87 2.49 -10.73
C PRO A 128 4.38 2.45 -10.47
N SER A 129 5.15 2.10 -11.50
CA SER A 129 6.62 2.09 -11.48
C SER A 129 7.18 3.51 -11.62
N ILE A 130 7.10 4.28 -10.55
CA ILE A 130 7.59 5.66 -10.48
C ILE A 130 8.63 5.75 -9.39
N PHE A 131 9.63 6.59 -9.63
CA PHE A 131 10.70 6.87 -8.71
C PHE A 131 10.68 8.35 -8.32
N ASP A 132 10.92 8.62 -7.05
CA ASP A 132 11.21 9.97 -6.61
C ASP A 132 12.43 10.52 -7.35
N THR A 133 12.34 11.77 -7.79
CA THR A 133 13.38 12.38 -8.64
C THR A 133 14.73 12.49 -7.93
N TYR A 134 14.72 12.71 -6.63
CA TYR A 134 15.92 12.95 -5.83
C TYR A 134 16.42 11.69 -5.13
N SER A 135 15.56 11.05 -4.33
CA SER A 135 15.93 9.88 -3.53
C SER A 135 15.98 8.59 -4.35
N LYS A 136 15.36 8.57 -5.54
CA LYS A 136 15.14 7.36 -6.36
C LYS A 136 14.32 6.28 -5.65
N GLU A 137 13.61 6.66 -4.59
CA GLU A 137 12.71 5.74 -3.91
C GLU A 137 11.49 5.42 -4.78
N PRO A 138 11.15 4.14 -4.97
CA PRO A 138 10.00 3.77 -5.77
C PRO A 138 8.70 4.00 -5.00
N ASN A 139 7.63 4.23 -5.74
CA ASN A 139 6.29 4.40 -5.20
C ASN A 139 5.67 3.07 -4.77
N TYR A 140 5.79 2.71 -3.51
CA TYR A 140 5.22 1.47 -2.95
C TYR A 140 3.85 1.63 -2.30
N LYS A 141 3.38 2.85 -2.07
CA LYS A 141 2.33 3.08 -1.08
C LYS A 141 0.99 3.40 -1.67
N TYR A 142 0.95 3.82 -2.91
CA TYR A 142 -0.18 4.53 -3.43
C TYR A 142 -0.27 4.40 -4.96
N GLY A 143 -1.49 4.21 -5.48
CA GLY A 143 -1.76 4.27 -6.91
C GLY A 143 -3.25 4.24 -7.22
N PRO A 144 -3.69 4.96 -8.27
CA PRO A 144 -5.07 4.88 -8.75
C PRO A 144 -5.33 3.51 -9.38
N VAL A 145 -6.52 2.97 -9.11
CA VAL A 145 -6.94 1.65 -9.59
C VAL A 145 -8.43 1.61 -9.89
N LYS A 146 -8.83 0.61 -10.67
CA LYS A 146 -10.21 0.15 -10.78
C LYS A 146 -10.33 -1.28 -10.28
N ILE A 147 -11.55 -1.63 -9.84
CA ILE A 147 -11.89 -2.95 -9.34
C ILE A 147 -13.05 -3.52 -10.15
N GLU A 148 -12.96 -4.79 -10.49
CA GLU A 148 -13.97 -5.52 -11.25
C GLU A 148 -14.20 -6.89 -10.60
N LYS A 149 -15.48 -7.26 -10.35
CA LYS A 149 -15.82 -8.61 -9.87
C LYS A 149 -15.45 -9.66 -10.93
N ILE A 150 -14.89 -10.77 -10.49
CA ILE A 150 -14.64 -11.94 -11.36
C ILE A 150 -15.80 -12.92 -11.13
N ASN A 151 -16.51 -13.23 -12.18
CA ASN A 151 -17.58 -14.22 -12.19
C ASN A 151 -17.01 -15.66 -12.25
#